data_426c2a9b61591b2c7b7d8025882505a3
#
_entry.id   426c2a9b61591b2c7b7d8025882505a3
#
_cell.length_a   1.000
_cell.length_b   1.000
_cell.length_c   1.000
_cell.angle_alpha   90.00
_cell.angle_beta   90.00
_cell.angle_gamma   90.00
#
_symmetry.space_group_name_H-M   'P 1'
#
loop_
_entity.id
_entity.type
_entity.pdbx_description
1 polymer ?
#
loop_
_entity_poly.entity_id
_entity_poly.type
_entity_poly.pdbx_seq_one_letter_code
_entity_poly.pdbx_strand_id
1 'polypeptide(L)'
;LGTYTDTLQRVYTGVWTADSLPQGLLQDGAARYSGMFNAKLQRHGAGICHIAGQSYYCGQWDSDRRQGFGFAVGERHMVRAGIWKKDNFRGEQMVYTSDRVYGIDISRYQHEIGRKRYGIDWKRLRITRLGVANTTRIRGEQNYPVTFVYVKATEGTTSSNRYYPADIAAARRRGLRVGAYHFFSTRTPGAAQARHFIKMARLKRGDLPPVLDVEPSDKQIAAMGGHRALFREMAAWLKVVQAHCGTMPILYISQT
;
A
#
# COMPACT_ATOMS: atom_id res chain seq x y z
N LEU A 1 -22.24 -21.19 8.79
CA LEU A 1 -21.07 -20.91 9.58
C LEU A 1 -20.82 -22.07 10.55
N GLY A 2 -19.63 -22.63 10.54
CA GLY A 2 -19.24 -23.78 11.39
C GLY A 2 -17.83 -23.63 11.93
N THR A 3 -17.56 -24.43 12.97
CA THR A 3 -16.24 -24.49 13.59
C THR A 3 -15.79 -25.96 13.62
N TYR A 4 -14.53 -26.20 13.26
CA TYR A 4 -13.88 -27.52 13.33
C TYR A 4 -12.58 -27.40 14.13
N THR A 5 -12.35 -28.35 15.03
CA THR A 5 -11.11 -28.46 15.78
C THR A 5 -10.39 -29.74 15.38
N ASP A 6 -9.16 -29.63 14.94
CA ASP A 6 -8.35 -30.81 14.57
C ASP A 6 -7.64 -31.44 15.76
N THR A 7 -6.94 -32.55 15.51
CA THR A 7 -6.21 -33.30 16.54
C THR A 7 -5.05 -32.53 17.18
N LEU A 8 -4.58 -31.46 16.54
CA LEU A 8 -3.54 -30.55 17.04
C LEU A 8 -4.12 -29.34 17.80
N GLN A 9 -5.42 -29.37 18.12
CA GLN A 9 -6.14 -28.29 18.80
C GLN A 9 -6.20 -26.97 17.99
N ARG A 10 -6.03 -27.04 16.67
CA ARG A 10 -6.23 -25.91 15.79
C ARG A 10 -7.72 -25.74 15.48
N VAL A 11 -8.19 -24.51 15.59
CA VAL A 11 -9.62 -24.18 15.43
C VAL A 11 -9.85 -23.43 14.13
N TYR A 12 -10.63 -24.02 13.24
CA TYR A 12 -11.03 -23.45 11.96
C TYR A 12 -12.48 -22.98 12.03
N THR A 13 -12.76 -21.76 11.60
CA THR A 13 -14.09 -21.17 11.61
C THR A 13 -14.40 -20.50 10.27
N GLY A 14 -15.57 -20.80 9.71
CA GLY A 14 -16.01 -20.17 8.46
C GLY A 14 -17.24 -20.84 7.86
N VAL A 15 -17.50 -20.57 6.59
CA VAL A 15 -18.56 -21.19 5.80
C VAL A 15 -18.00 -22.42 5.12
N TRP A 16 -18.47 -23.59 5.55
CA TRP A 16 -18.07 -24.89 5.03
C TRP A 16 -18.93 -25.30 3.84
N THR A 17 -18.31 -25.91 2.85
CA THR A 17 -19.00 -26.48 1.69
C THR A 17 -18.43 -27.89 1.44
N ALA A 18 -19.21 -28.91 1.68
CA ALA A 18 -18.83 -30.32 1.50
C ALA A 18 -17.44 -30.62 2.12
N ASP A 19 -17.29 -30.40 3.43
CA ASP A 19 -16.06 -30.60 4.21
C ASP A 19 -14.86 -29.73 3.79
N SER A 20 -15.07 -28.74 2.94
CA SER A 20 -14.08 -27.78 2.51
C SER A 20 -14.34 -26.42 3.15
N LEU A 21 -13.26 -25.73 3.55
CA LEU A 21 -13.27 -24.35 4.02
C LEU A 21 -12.46 -23.48 3.05
N PRO A 22 -13.08 -22.97 1.97
CA PRO A 22 -12.33 -22.19 0.97
C PRO A 22 -11.71 -20.90 1.54
N GLN A 23 -12.42 -20.28 2.50
CA GLN A 23 -11.98 -19.07 3.19
C GLN A 23 -12.53 -19.05 4.61
N GLY A 24 -11.71 -18.63 5.57
CA GLY A 24 -12.12 -18.60 6.97
C GLY A 24 -11.03 -18.08 7.90
N LEU A 25 -11.20 -18.43 9.17
CA LEU A 25 -10.29 -18.11 10.26
C LEU A 25 -9.64 -19.41 10.77
N LEU A 26 -8.37 -19.31 11.16
CA LEU A 26 -7.63 -20.36 11.90
C LEU A 26 -7.03 -19.73 13.15
N GLN A 27 -7.32 -20.36 14.30
CA GLN A 27 -6.60 -20.14 15.54
C GLN A 27 -5.65 -21.32 15.76
N ASP A 28 -4.36 -21.03 15.82
CA ASP A 28 -3.28 -22.03 16.04
C ASP A 28 -2.37 -21.53 17.15
N GLY A 29 -2.62 -21.95 18.37
CA GLY A 29 -1.98 -21.37 19.54
C GLY A 29 -2.17 -19.85 19.64
N ALA A 30 -1.07 -19.10 19.65
CA ALA A 30 -1.06 -17.64 19.65
C ALA A 30 -1.27 -17.03 18.24
N ALA A 31 -1.13 -17.84 17.19
CA ALA A 31 -1.30 -17.38 15.81
C ALA A 31 -2.77 -17.32 15.40
N ARG A 32 -3.13 -16.24 14.75
CA ARG A 32 -4.44 -16.04 14.11
C ARG A 32 -4.25 -15.84 12.62
N TYR A 33 -4.91 -16.66 11.83
CA TYR A 33 -4.91 -16.54 10.38
C TYR A 33 -6.31 -16.22 9.88
N SER A 34 -6.40 -15.34 8.89
CA SER A 34 -7.62 -15.04 8.15
C SER A 34 -7.28 -15.09 6.67
N GLY A 35 -7.90 -15.99 5.91
CA GLY A 35 -7.58 -16.15 4.51
C GLY A 35 -8.14 -17.41 3.88
N MET A 36 -7.53 -17.78 2.76
CA MET A 36 -7.92 -18.94 1.97
C MET A 36 -7.23 -20.21 2.45
N PHE A 37 -7.89 -21.36 2.23
CA PHE A 37 -7.39 -22.70 2.53
C PHE A 37 -7.50 -23.61 1.29
N ASN A 38 -6.60 -24.57 1.21
CA ASN A 38 -6.75 -25.68 0.25
C ASN A 38 -7.62 -26.81 0.84
N ALA A 39 -7.85 -27.86 0.05
CA ALA A 39 -8.66 -29.01 0.47
C ALA A 39 -8.10 -29.78 1.69
N LYS A 40 -6.84 -29.57 2.04
CA LYS A 40 -6.19 -30.14 3.24
C LYS A 40 -6.22 -29.21 4.44
N LEU A 41 -7.01 -28.13 4.41
CA LEU A 41 -7.07 -27.08 5.42
C LEU A 41 -5.75 -26.40 5.69
N GLN A 42 -4.83 -26.39 4.72
CA GLN A 42 -3.60 -25.64 4.79
C GLN A 42 -3.82 -24.22 4.26
N ARG A 43 -3.16 -23.24 4.84
CA ARG A 43 -3.14 -21.84 4.37
C ARG A 43 -2.69 -21.82 2.91
N HIS A 44 -3.50 -21.23 2.04
CA HIS A 44 -3.26 -21.20 0.60
C HIS A 44 -3.86 -19.92 0.00
N GLY A 45 -3.30 -19.42 -1.11
CA GLY A 45 -3.78 -18.17 -1.70
C GLY A 45 -3.54 -16.95 -0.81
N ALA A 46 -4.45 -15.98 -0.84
CA ALA A 46 -4.32 -14.75 -0.08
C ALA A 46 -4.70 -14.96 1.40
N GLY A 47 -3.90 -14.41 2.31
CA GLY A 47 -4.22 -14.50 3.73
C GLY A 47 -3.33 -13.62 4.61
N ILE A 48 -3.86 -13.36 5.81
CA ILE A 48 -3.19 -12.57 6.86
C ILE A 48 -2.95 -13.51 8.05
N CYS A 49 -1.73 -13.53 8.55
CA CYS A 49 -1.35 -14.21 9.79
C CYS A 49 -0.79 -13.20 10.78
N HIS A 50 -1.28 -13.24 12.01
CA HIS A 50 -0.85 -12.36 13.07
C HIS A 50 -0.55 -13.16 14.33
N ILE A 51 0.61 -12.93 14.92
CA ILE A 51 1.00 -13.42 16.25
C ILE A 51 1.21 -12.17 17.12
N ALA A 52 0.34 -11.96 18.10
CA ALA A 52 0.35 -10.76 18.93
C ALA A 52 1.72 -10.51 19.57
N GLY A 53 2.24 -9.29 19.42
CA GLY A 53 3.54 -8.89 19.95
C GLY A 53 4.78 -9.49 19.28
N GLN A 54 4.60 -10.34 18.26
CA GLN A 54 5.73 -11.04 17.60
C GLN A 54 5.80 -10.76 16.11
N SER A 55 4.73 -11.07 15.35
CA SER A 55 4.79 -10.97 13.90
C SER A 55 3.44 -10.72 13.25
N TYR A 56 3.51 -10.14 12.06
CA TYR A 56 2.39 -9.97 11.15
C TYR A 56 2.86 -10.33 9.74
N TYR A 57 2.02 -11.04 8.99
CA TYR A 57 2.23 -11.28 7.57
C TYR A 57 0.90 -11.15 6.82
N CYS A 58 0.92 -10.41 5.73
CA CYS A 58 -0.17 -10.29 4.77
C CYS A 58 0.38 -10.57 3.38
N GLY A 59 -0.12 -11.63 2.73
CA GLY A 59 0.41 -12.00 1.41
C GLY A 59 -0.10 -13.34 0.93
N GLN A 60 0.64 -13.92 -0.01
CA GLN A 60 0.33 -15.19 -0.63
C GLN A 60 0.90 -16.36 0.18
N TRP A 61 0.14 -17.46 0.18
CA TRP A 61 0.44 -18.70 0.88
C TRP A 61 0.35 -19.89 -0.07
N ASP A 62 1.15 -20.88 0.16
CA ASP A 62 1.07 -22.18 -0.49
C ASP A 62 1.42 -23.27 0.51
N SER A 63 0.43 -24.14 0.79
CA SER A 63 0.60 -25.30 1.66
C SER A 63 1.26 -24.95 3.02
N ASP A 64 0.63 -23.99 3.74
CA ASP A 64 1.05 -23.41 5.02
C ASP A 64 2.33 -22.55 5.00
N ARG A 65 2.93 -22.33 3.83
CA ARG A 65 4.16 -21.55 3.70
C ARG A 65 3.89 -20.23 2.98
N ARG A 66 4.58 -19.17 3.40
CA ARG A 66 4.58 -17.89 2.69
C ARG A 66 5.21 -18.09 1.31
N GLN A 67 4.49 -17.66 0.28
CA GLN A 67 4.86 -17.85 -1.11
C GLN A 67 4.39 -16.64 -1.93
N GLY A 68 5.17 -16.21 -2.95
CA GLY A 68 4.80 -15.06 -3.76
C GLY A 68 4.96 -13.72 -3.02
N PHE A 69 4.23 -12.70 -3.46
CA PHE A 69 4.34 -11.37 -2.86
C PHE A 69 3.67 -11.31 -1.47
N GLY A 70 4.35 -10.69 -0.52
CA GLY A 70 3.82 -10.49 0.82
C GLY A 70 4.53 -9.37 1.59
N PHE A 71 3.80 -8.82 2.54
CA PHE A 71 4.26 -7.84 3.52
C PHE A 71 4.35 -8.49 4.88
N ALA A 72 5.47 -8.33 5.57
CA ALA A 72 5.66 -8.85 6.92
C ALA A 72 6.22 -7.78 7.85
N VAL A 73 5.75 -7.81 9.10
CA VAL A 73 6.40 -7.12 10.22
C VAL A 73 6.88 -8.21 11.18
N GLY A 74 8.17 -8.33 11.33
CA GLY A 74 8.79 -9.29 12.23
C GLY A 74 9.12 -8.72 13.60
N GLU A 75 9.90 -9.47 14.36
CA GLU A 75 10.46 -9.01 15.62
C GLU A 75 11.22 -7.69 15.45
N ARG A 76 11.20 -6.85 16.48
CA ARG A 76 11.82 -5.51 16.47
C ARG A 76 11.27 -4.59 15.39
N HIS A 77 10.02 -4.81 14.93
CA HIS A 77 9.35 -4.02 13.91
C HIS A 77 10.04 -3.98 12.54
N MET A 78 10.86 -4.98 12.24
CA MET A 78 11.47 -5.12 10.92
C MET A 78 10.40 -5.36 9.86
N VAL A 79 10.30 -4.46 8.90
CA VAL A 79 9.36 -4.52 7.77
C VAL A 79 10.03 -5.20 6.58
N ARG A 80 9.32 -6.12 5.93
CA ARG A 80 9.74 -6.79 4.70
C ARG A 80 8.58 -6.83 3.73
N ALA A 81 8.73 -6.17 2.59
CA ALA A 81 7.76 -6.21 1.50
C ALA A 81 8.45 -6.75 0.25
N GLY A 82 7.94 -7.82 -0.35
CA GLY A 82 8.60 -8.43 -1.51
C GLY A 82 8.23 -9.90 -1.69
N ILE A 83 9.10 -10.63 -2.38
CA ILE A 83 8.85 -12.03 -2.75
C ILE A 83 9.31 -12.99 -1.66
N TRP A 84 8.43 -13.93 -1.36
CA TRP A 84 8.64 -15.05 -0.45
C TRP A 84 8.66 -16.35 -1.22
N LYS A 85 9.52 -17.27 -0.86
CA LYS A 85 9.57 -18.62 -1.41
C LYS A 85 9.79 -19.62 -0.28
N LYS A 86 8.77 -20.44 0.02
CA LYS A 86 8.77 -21.43 1.10
C LYS A 86 9.26 -20.82 2.42
N ASP A 87 8.59 -19.75 2.89
CA ASP A 87 8.88 -18.96 4.10
C ASP A 87 10.17 -18.12 4.07
N ASN A 88 11.00 -18.23 3.06
CA ASN A 88 12.22 -17.46 2.93
C ASN A 88 11.95 -16.15 2.16
N PHE A 89 12.30 -15.01 2.74
CA PHE A 89 12.27 -13.73 2.07
C PHE A 89 13.37 -13.65 1.01
N ARG A 90 13.02 -13.34 -0.22
CA ARG A 90 13.91 -13.26 -1.38
C ARG A 90 14.23 -11.83 -1.81
N GLY A 91 13.84 -10.87 -1.00
CA GLY A 91 14.07 -9.44 -1.24
C GLY A 91 12.90 -8.77 -1.96
N GLU A 92 13.05 -7.49 -2.17
CA GLU A 92 12.11 -6.64 -2.89
C GLU A 92 12.22 -6.89 -4.40
N GLN A 93 11.70 -8.03 -4.84
CA GLN A 93 11.61 -8.31 -6.27
C GLN A 93 10.25 -7.86 -6.78
N MET A 94 10.24 -6.82 -7.60
CA MET A 94 9.04 -6.45 -8.34
C MET A 94 8.90 -7.39 -9.54
N VAL A 95 7.83 -8.18 -9.56
CA VAL A 95 7.49 -9.03 -10.70
C VAL A 95 6.53 -8.25 -11.59
N TYR A 96 6.98 -7.88 -12.77
CA TYR A 96 6.17 -7.20 -13.76
C TYR A 96 5.54 -8.22 -14.70
N THR A 97 4.22 -8.29 -14.69
CA THR A 97 3.44 -9.20 -15.51
C THR A 97 2.39 -8.44 -16.31
N SER A 98 2.00 -8.96 -17.48
CA SER A 98 1.00 -8.35 -18.36
C SER A 98 -0.43 -8.31 -17.77
N ASP A 99 -0.68 -9.15 -16.78
CA ASP A 99 -1.95 -9.26 -16.07
C ASP A 99 -2.15 -8.24 -14.93
N ARG A 100 -1.16 -7.38 -14.70
CA ARG A 100 -1.22 -6.30 -13.70
C ARG A 100 -1.72 -5.00 -14.30
N VAL A 101 -2.39 -4.24 -13.44
CA VAL A 101 -2.79 -2.87 -13.74
C VAL A 101 -1.69 -1.93 -13.32
N TYR A 102 -1.18 -1.12 -14.24
CA TYR A 102 -0.07 -0.20 -13.99
C TYR A 102 -0.56 1.24 -13.87
N GLY A 103 0.02 1.96 -12.94
CA GLY A 103 -0.19 3.38 -12.75
C GLY A 103 1.10 4.10 -12.41
N ILE A 104 0.99 5.40 -12.24
CA ILE A 104 2.09 6.26 -11.85
C ILE A 104 1.65 7.17 -10.71
N ASP A 105 2.63 7.67 -9.97
CA ASP A 105 2.47 8.84 -9.14
C ASP A 105 3.25 10.02 -9.74
N ILE A 106 2.74 11.22 -9.54
CA ILE A 106 3.35 12.46 -10.01
C ILE A 106 3.24 13.57 -8.98
N SER A 107 4.20 14.49 -9.06
CA SER A 107 4.25 15.70 -8.27
C SER A 107 4.67 16.89 -9.14
N ARG A 108 5.04 18.00 -8.51
CA ARG A 108 5.62 19.14 -9.23
C ARG A 108 6.92 18.80 -9.95
N TYR A 109 7.64 17.79 -9.51
CA TYR A 109 8.96 17.42 -10.06
C TYR A 109 8.88 16.91 -11.50
N GLN A 110 7.75 16.40 -11.94
CA GLN A 110 7.52 16.04 -13.32
C GLN A 110 7.28 17.27 -14.22
N HIS A 111 6.96 18.41 -13.61
CA HIS A 111 6.76 19.69 -14.31
C HIS A 111 7.95 20.63 -14.21
N GLU A 112 8.85 20.43 -13.26
CA GLU A 112 9.92 21.36 -12.96
C GLU A 112 11.26 20.63 -12.84
N ILE A 113 12.17 20.89 -13.77
CA ILE A 113 13.56 20.39 -13.71
C ILE A 113 14.48 21.59 -13.76
N GLY A 114 15.05 21.93 -12.61
CA GLY A 114 15.82 23.17 -12.46
C GLY A 114 14.94 24.40 -12.72
N ARG A 115 15.31 25.21 -13.71
CA ARG A 115 14.54 26.41 -14.11
C ARG A 115 13.55 26.14 -15.25
N LYS A 116 13.55 24.94 -15.83
CA LYS A 116 12.69 24.58 -16.95
C LYS A 116 11.38 24.00 -16.50
N ARG A 117 10.33 24.30 -17.24
CA ARG A 117 8.96 23.77 -17.03
C ARG A 117 8.58 22.85 -18.15
N TYR A 118 7.89 21.77 -17.83
CA TYR A 118 7.44 20.75 -18.77
C TYR A 118 5.95 20.48 -18.59
N GLY A 119 5.26 20.21 -19.70
CA GLY A 119 3.91 19.65 -19.70
C GLY A 119 3.96 18.14 -19.72
N ILE A 120 2.95 17.50 -19.11
CA ILE A 120 2.77 16.05 -19.25
C ILE A 120 1.97 15.78 -20.50
N ASP A 121 2.53 14.99 -21.41
CA ASP A 121 1.80 14.49 -22.58
C ASP A 121 0.92 13.30 -22.19
N TRP A 122 -0.28 13.61 -21.71
CA TRP A 122 -1.26 12.63 -21.27
C TRP A 122 -1.74 11.68 -22.38
N LYS A 123 -1.49 12.02 -23.66
CA LYS A 123 -1.85 11.15 -24.79
C LYS A 123 -0.86 10.02 -24.99
N ARG A 124 0.40 10.30 -24.73
CA ARG A 124 1.51 9.38 -24.98
C ARG A 124 2.02 8.67 -23.73
N LEU A 125 1.34 8.86 -22.60
CA LEU A 125 1.79 8.36 -21.32
C LEU A 125 1.76 6.83 -21.28
N ARG A 126 2.94 6.24 -21.20
CA ARG A 126 3.15 4.79 -21.13
C ARG A 126 4.35 4.46 -20.25
N ILE A 127 4.32 3.28 -19.66
CA ILE A 127 5.44 2.77 -18.87
C ILE A 127 6.35 1.99 -19.80
N THR A 128 7.46 2.59 -20.16
CA THR A 128 8.48 1.99 -21.05
C THR A 128 9.75 1.58 -20.31
N ARG A 129 9.90 2.00 -19.05
CA ARG A 129 10.99 1.62 -18.16
C ARG A 129 10.45 1.45 -16.76
N LEU A 130 10.80 0.35 -16.12
CA LEU A 130 10.38 0.02 -14.76
C LEU A 130 11.54 0.22 -13.78
N GLY A 131 12.18 1.37 -13.85
CA GLY A 131 13.25 1.77 -12.95
C GLY A 131 14.51 0.91 -13.03
N VAL A 132 15.62 1.44 -12.51
CA VAL A 132 16.87 0.70 -12.30
C VAL A 132 16.92 0.25 -10.83
N ALA A 133 15.84 -0.32 -10.35
CA ALA A 133 15.84 -0.94 -9.04
C ALA A 133 16.46 -2.34 -9.17
N ASN A 134 17.76 -2.44 -8.96
CA ASN A 134 18.59 -3.64 -9.02
C ASN A 134 18.75 -4.29 -10.41
N THR A 135 19.99 -4.39 -10.81
CA THR A 135 20.57 -4.93 -12.04
C THR A 135 20.17 -6.36 -12.42
N THR A 136 19.20 -6.96 -11.79
CA THR A 136 18.75 -8.31 -12.06
C THR A 136 17.53 -8.32 -12.97
N ARG A 137 17.78 -8.09 -14.27
CA ARG A 137 17.11 -8.73 -15.40
C ARG A 137 15.59 -8.53 -15.51
N ILE A 138 15.19 -7.32 -15.88
CA ILE A 138 13.95 -7.17 -16.63
C ILE A 138 14.29 -7.51 -18.10
N ARG A 139 13.88 -8.68 -18.57
CA ARG A 139 14.00 -9.08 -19.96
C ARG A 139 12.67 -8.79 -20.67
N GLY A 140 12.73 -8.08 -21.80
CA GLY A 140 11.60 -7.83 -22.69
C GLY A 140 11.31 -6.34 -22.89
N GLU A 141 10.63 -6.02 -23.99
CA GLU A 141 10.12 -4.69 -24.25
C GLU A 141 8.96 -4.39 -23.31
N GLN A 142 9.09 -3.32 -22.55
CA GLN A 142 8.07 -2.86 -21.62
C GLN A 142 7.29 -1.75 -22.29
N ASN A 143 6.01 -1.94 -22.47
CA ASN A 143 5.13 -0.95 -23.09
C ASN A 143 3.72 -1.06 -22.49
N TYR A 144 3.60 -0.71 -21.19
CA TYR A 144 2.34 -0.85 -20.47
C TYR A 144 1.54 0.45 -20.52
N PRO A 145 0.23 0.38 -20.72
CA PRO A 145 -0.63 1.54 -20.59
C PRO A 145 -0.69 2.00 -19.14
N VAL A 146 -0.65 3.30 -18.93
CA VAL A 146 -1.00 3.89 -17.62
C VAL A 146 -2.52 3.90 -17.51
N THR A 147 -3.04 3.28 -16.47
CA THR A 147 -4.49 3.15 -16.23
C THR A 147 -4.97 4.00 -15.06
N PHE A 148 -4.07 4.37 -14.17
CA PHE A 148 -4.37 5.24 -13.04
C PHE A 148 -3.20 6.16 -12.71
N VAL A 149 -3.49 7.25 -12.01
CA VAL A 149 -2.48 8.19 -11.54
C VAL A 149 -2.81 8.69 -10.14
N TYR A 150 -1.80 8.72 -9.28
CA TYR A 150 -1.81 9.48 -8.04
C TYR A 150 -1.06 10.79 -8.22
N VAL A 151 -1.66 11.90 -7.79
CA VAL A 151 -1.06 13.22 -7.89
C VAL A 151 -0.84 13.80 -6.50
N LYS A 152 0.40 14.27 -6.21
CA LYS A 152 0.66 15.01 -4.96
C LYS A 152 -0.26 16.20 -4.88
N ALA A 153 -1.09 16.25 -3.86
CA ALA A 153 -1.98 17.39 -3.63
C ALA A 153 -1.33 18.40 -2.66
N THR A 154 -0.82 17.89 -1.54
CA THR A 154 -0.36 18.74 -0.44
C THR A 154 0.84 18.13 0.30
N GLU A 155 1.48 18.97 1.11
CA GLU A 155 2.51 18.60 2.07
C GLU A 155 2.36 19.45 3.33
N GLY A 156 2.40 18.83 4.52
CA GLY A 156 2.21 19.53 5.77
C GLY A 156 0.87 20.28 5.82
N THR A 157 0.85 21.44 6.46
CA THR A 157 -0.39 22.24 6.66
C THR A 157 -0.54 23.41 5.72
N THR A 158 0.47 23.75 4.92
CA THR A 158 0.50 24.97 4.11
C THR A 158 0.90 24.76 2.66
N SER A 159 1.69 23.74 2.35
CA SER A 159 2.19 23.51 0.99
C SER A 159 1.16 22.77 0.14
N SER A 160 0.93 23.23 -1.08
CA SER A 160 0.08 22.58 -2.08
C SER A 160 0.79 22.54 -3.43
N ASN A 161 0.52 21.47 -4.19
CA ASN A 161 1.03 21.32 -5.54
C ASN A 161 0.21 22.16 -6.50
N ARG A 162 0.81 23.21 -7.07
CA ARG A 162 0.13 24.11 -8.00
C ARG A 162 -0.36 23.45 -9.28
N TYR A 163 0.23 22.33 -9.68
CA TYR A 163 -0.16 21.58 -10.88
C TYR A 163 -1.30 20.60 -10.61
N TYR A 164 -1.57 20.27 -9.36
CA TYR A 164 -2.57 19.28 -8.97
C TYR A 164 -3.93 19.45 -9.66
N PRO A 165 -4.58 20.64 -9.68
CA PRO A 165 -5.90 20.79 -10.29
C PRO A 165 -5.90 20.52 -11.79
N ALA A 166 -4.85 20.98 -12.50
CA ALA A 166 -4.71 20.79 -13.94
C ALA A 166 -4.43 19.32 -14.30
N ASP A 167 -3.54 18.66 -13.53
CA ASP A 167 -3.17 17.27 -13.75
C ASP A 167 -4.35 16.33 -13.52
N ILE A 168 -5.06 16.48 -12.40
CA ILE A 168 -6.27 15.69 -12.11
C ILE A 168 -7.33 15.85 -13.18
N ALA A 169 -7.56 17.09 -13.63
CA ALA A 169 -8.54 17.35 -14.70
C ALA A 169 -8.09 16.73 -16.04
N ALA A 170 -6.81 16.82 -16.38
CA ALA A 170 -6.27 16.24 -17.60
C ALA A 170 -6.32 14.71 -17.58
N ALA A 171 -5.94 14.08 -16.49
CA ALA A 171 -6.00 12.63 -16.31
C ALA A 171 -7.43 12.10 -16.43
N ARG A 172 -8.40 12.75 -15.78
CA ARG A 172 -9.82 12.39 -15.89
C ARG A 172 -10.33 12.48 -17.32
N ARG A 173 -10.00 13.57 -18.07
CA ARG A 173 -10.38 13.69 -19.48
C ARG A 173 -9.81 12.58 -20.35
N ARG A 174 -8.75 11.91 -19.89
CA ARG A 174 -8.15 10.76 -20.57
C ARG A 174 -8.72 9.43 -20.12
N GLY A 175 -9.70 9.41 -19.25
CA GLY A 175 -10.30 8.19 -18.72
C GLY A 175 -9.44 7.47 -17.70
N LEU A 176 -8.35 8.09 -17.18
CA LEU A 176 -7.54 7.51 -16.12
C LEU A 176 -8.29 7.57 -14.79
N ARG A 177 -8.16 6.51 -13.99
CA ARG A 177 -8.56 6.57 -12.60
C ARG A 177 -7.57 7.47 -11.85
N VAL A 178 -8.09 8.36 -11.02
CA VAL A 178 -7.26 9.36 -10.34
C VAL A 178 -7.35 9.22 -8.83
N GLY A 179 -6.24 9.49 -8.16
CA GLY A 179 -6.14 9.62 -6.72
C GLY A 179 -5.25 10.80 -6.34
N ALA A 180 -5.30 11.16 -5.08
CA ALA A 180 -4.43 12.19 -4.52
C ALA A 180 -3.61 11.63 -3.37
N TYR A 181 -2.39 12.15 -3.22
CA TYR A 181 -1.58 11.85 -2.05
C TYR A 181 -1.14 13.09 -1.29
N HIS A 182 -0.93 12.90 -0.01
CA HIS A 182 -0.40 13.88 0.93
C HIS A 182 0.96 13.45 1.41
N PHE A 183 1.96 14.30 1.27
CA PHE A 183 3.29 14.07 1.84
C PHE A 183 3.30 14.52 3.30
N PHE A 184 3.54 13.57 4.19
CA PHE A 184 3.46 13.80 5.63
C PHE A 184 4.63 14.63 6.15
N SER A 185 4.33 15.62 6.99
CA SER A 185 5.34 16.43 7.68
C SER A 185 5.40 16.08 9.16
N THR A 186 6.59 15.84 9.68
CA THR A 186 6.82 15.62 11.12
C THR A 186 6.72 16.88 11.97
N ARG A 187 6.52 18.05 11.34
CA ARG A 187 6.55 19.38 12.00
C ARG A 187 5.20 19.89 12.41
N THR A 188 4.12 19.25 11.97
CA THR A 188 2.75 19.76 12.19
C THR A 188 1.81 18.63 12.55
N PRO A 189 0.73 18.90 13.33
CA PRO A 189 -0.21 17.86 13.76
C PRO A 189 -0.90 17.17 12.59
N GLY A 190 -1.03 15.83 12.64
CA GLY A 190 -1.62 15.02 11.58
C GLY A 190 -3.04 15.40 11.23
N ALA A 191 -3.89 15.68 12.22
CA ALA A 191 -5.27 16.12 11.97
C ALA A 191 -5.36 17.47 11.24
N ALA A 192 -4.40 18.38 11.46
CA ALA A 192 -4.34 19.65 10.74
C ALA A 192 -3.90 19.43 9.28
N GLN A 193 -2.93 18.56 9.05
CA GLN A 193 -2.51 18.14 7.72
C GLN A 193 -3.65 17.48 6.96
N ALA A 194 -4.44 16.62 7.60
CA ALA A 194 -5.61 15.98 7.02
C ALA A 194 -6.65 17.01 6.54
N ARG A 195 -6.96 18.02 7.36
CA ARG A 195 -7.89 19.09 6.97
C ARG A 195 -7.37 19.89 5.78
N HIS A 196 -6.07 20.19 5.75
CA HIS A 196 -5.44 20.85 4.60
C HIS A 196 -5.54 20.00 3.34
N PHE A 197 -5.23 18.71 3.43
CA PHE A 197 -5.37 17.77 2.32
C PHE A 197 -6.80 17.72 1.78
N ILE A 198 -7.79 17.52 2.63
CA ILE A 198 -9.21 17.46 2.25
C ILE A 198 -9.62 18.73 1.49
N LYS A 199 -9.26 19.92 2.02
CA LYS A 199 -9.56 21.20 1.42
C LYS A 199 -8.98 21.35 0.01
N MET A 200 -7.76 20.87 -0.21
CA MET A 200 -7.03 21.06 -1.46
C MET A 200 -7.26 19.93 -2.46
N ALA A 201 -7.32 18.68 -2.02
CA ALA A 201 -7.47 17.53 -2.91
C ALA A 201 -8.86 17.42 -3.54
N ARG A 202 -9.92 17.76 -2.80
CA ARG A 202 -11.32 17.78 -3.29
C ARG A 202 -11.67 16.50 -4.05
N LEU A 203 -11.32 15.34 -3.47
CA LEU A 203 -11.60 14.03 -4.06
C LEU A 203 -13.11 13.85 -4.26
N LYS A 204 -13.47 13.15 -5.32
CA LYS A 204 -14.85 12.86 -5.70
C LYS A 204 -15.16 11.40 -5.47
N ARG A 205 -16.44 11.07 -5.33
CA ARG A 205 -16.90 9.68 -5.34
C ARG A 205 -16.43 8.99 -6.63
N GLY A 206 -15.80 7.84 -6.51
CA GLY A 206 -15.22 7.09 -7.61
C GLY A 206 -13.74 7.37 -7.88
N ASP A 207 -13.15 8.39 -7.25
CA ASP A 207 -11.69 8.53 -7.23
C ASP A 207 -11.05 7.39 -6.43
N LEU A 208 -9.78 7.15 -6.65
CA LEU A 208 -9.00 6.17 -5.88
C LEU A 208 -8.88 6.60 -4.41
N PRO A 209 -8.72 5.65 -3.48
CA PRO A 209 -8.51 5.96 -2.08
C PRO A 209 -7.38 6.97 -1.88
N PRO A 210 -7.51 7.94 -0.96
CA PRO A 210 -6.44 8.89 -0.66
C PRO A 210 -5.20 8.17 -0.12
N VAL A 211 -4.01 8.70 -0.40
CA VAL A 211 -2.75 8.15 0.07
C VAL A 211 -2.08 9.09 1.06
N LEU A 212 -1.62 8.55 2.18
CA LEU A 212 -0.68 9.18 3.10
C LEU A 212 0.73 8.66 2.79
N ASP A 213 1.59 9.55 2.32
CA ASP A 213 2.98 9.28 1.97
C ASP A 213 3.89 9.71 3.13
N VAL A 214 4.58 8.75 3.75
CA VAL A 214 5.34 8.93 5.01
C VAL A 214 6.79 8.50 4.82
N GLU A 215 7.67 9.47 4.67
CA GLU A 215 9.11 9.25 4.40
C GLU A 215 10.03 10.07 5.34
N PRO A 216 9.80 10.12 6.66
CA PRO A 216 10.66 10.87 7.54
C PRO A 216 11.98 10.14 7.79
N SER A 217 13.08 10.87 7.87
CA SER A 217 14.34 10.35 8.37
C SER A 217 14.29 10.10 9.89
N ASP A 218 15.19 9.24 10.40
CA ASP A 218 15.31 8.96 11.84
C ASP A 218 15.49 10.25 12.66
N LYS A 219 16.25 11.21 12.14
CA LYS A 219 16.43 12.53 12.77
C LYS A 219 15.11 13.30 12.91
N GLN A 220 14.27 13.25 11.89
CA GLN A 220 12.95 13.89 11.92
C GLN A 220 11.99 13.16 12.88
N ILE A 221 12.05 11.82 12.93
CA ILE A 221 11.28 11.02 13.88
C ILE A 221 11.68 11.33 15.31
N ALA A 222 12.98 11.35 15.60
CA ALA A 222 13.50 11.72 16.92
C ALA A 222 13.05 13.14 17.34
N ALA A 223 13.16 14.12 16.41
CA ALA A 223 12.81 15.52 16.67
C ALA A 223 11.30 15.72 16.96
N MET A 224 10.42 14.87 16.46
CA MET A 224 8.97 14.95 16.75
C MET A 224 8.54 14.21 18.02
N GLY A 225 9.45 13.54 18.72
CA GLY A 225 9.18 12.77 19.93
C GLY A 225 9.14 11.25 19.72
N GLY A 226 9.79 10.76 18.68
CA GLY A 226 9.99 9.33 18.41
C GLY A 226 8.81 8.66 17.69
N HIS A 227 8.93 7.34 17.48
CA HIS A 227 7.98 6.55 16.71
C HIS A 227 6.54 6.59 17.26
N ARG A 228 6.37 6.64 18.58
CA ARG A 228 5.02 6.76 19.18
C ARG A 228 4.33 8.05 18.77
N ALA A 229 5.07 9.15 18.70
CA ALA A 229 4.52 10.42 18.24
C ALA A 229 4.19 10.37 16.75
N LEU A 230 5.07 9.79 15.92
CA LEU A 230 4.83 9.57 14.50
C LEU A 230 3.54 8.79 14.28
N PHE A 231 3.38 7.63 14.91
CA PHE A 231 2.20 6.77 14.74
C PHE A 231 0.91 7.45 15.21
N ARG A 232 0.96 8.21 16.30
CA ARG A 232 -0.19 8.99 16.78
C ARG A 232 -0.64 10.02 15.74
N GLU A 233 0.27 10.77 15.17
CA GLU A 233 -0.04 11.80 14.19
C GLU A 233 -0.49 11.21 12.85
N MET A 234 0.11 10.10 12.40
CA MET A 234 -0.36 9.34 11.25
C MET A 234 -1.79 8.83 11.45
N ALA A 235 -2.06 8.21 12.61
CA ALA A 235 -3.40 7.71 12.95
C ALA A 235 -4.44 8.85 12.99
N ALA A 236 -4.07 10.02 13.51
CA ALA A 236 -4.93 11.20 13.50
C ALA A 236 -5.26 11.66 12.07
N TRP A 237 -4.29 11.67 11.16
CA TRP A 237 -4.51 11.98 9.75
C TRP A 237 -5.45 10.96 9.10
N LEU A 238 -5.14 9.67 9.23
CA LEU A 238 -5.92 8.57 8.63
C LEU A 238 -7.38 8.62 9.09
N LYS A 239 -7.62 8.81 10.39
CA LYS A 239 -8.97 8.88 10.97
C LYS A 239 -9.78 10.03 10.36
N VAL A 240 -9.19 11.22 10.25
CA VAL A 240 -9.88 12.41 9.72
C VAL A 240 -10.21 12.26 8.25
N VAL A 241 -9.26 11.75 7.45
CA VAL A 241 -9.46 11.56 6.01
C VAL A 241 -10.44 10.42 5.73
N GLN A 242 -10.36 9.32 6.46
CA GLN A 242 -11.31 8.21 6.33
C GLN A 242 -12.74 8.65 6.65
N ALA A 243 -12.93 9.41 7.72
CA ALA A 243 -14.26 9.92 8.09
C ALA A 243 -14.85 10.84 7.02
N HIS A 244 -14.00 11.64 6.34
CA HIS A 244 -14.45 12.55 5.28
C HIS A 244 -14.72 11.82 3.95
N CYS A 245 -13.81 10.94 3.54
CA CYS A 245 -13.87 10.28 2.23
C CYS A 245 -14.78 9.03 2.20
N GLY A 246 -15.15 8.50 3.36
CA GLY A 246 -15.90 7.23 3.47
C GLY A 246 -15.12 6.00 2.99
N THR A 247 -13.81 6.13 2.79
CA THR A 247 -12.91 5.08 2.28
C THR A 247 -11.65 5.06 3.09
N MET A 248 -11.13 3.86 3.39
CA MET A 248 -9.86 3.71 4.11
C MET A 248 -8.71 4.24 3.24
N PRO A 249 -7.90 5.18 3.75
CA PRO A 249 -6.73 5.67 3.05
C PRO A 249 -5.66 4.59 2.91
N ILE A 250 -4.85 4.72 1.87
CA ILE A 250 -3.65 3.90 1.67
C ILE A 250 -2.48 4.57 2.41
N LEU A 251 -1.68 3.77 3.07
CA LEU A 251 -0.44 4.22 3.69
C LEU A 251 0.76 3.77 2.84
N TYR A 252 1.54 4.74 2.38
CA TYR A 252 2.85 4.51 1.76
C TYR A 252 3.94 4.87 2.75
N ILE A 253 4.89 3.96 2.94
CA ILE A 253 6.03 4.14 3.86
C ILE A 253 7.30 3.79 3.09
N SER A 254 8.25 4.71 3.06
CA SER A 254 9.61 4.43 2.58
C SER A 254 10.37 3.64 3.63
N GLN A 255 11.09 2.61 3.18
CA GLN A 255 12.14 1.98 4.00
C GLN A 255 13.42 2.79 3.82
N THR A 256 13.79 3.55 4.82
CA THR A 256 15.12 4.15 4.94
C THR A 256 16.01 3.29 5.82
#